data_91e28320cfc205c580de649d52de081c
#
_entry.id   91e28320cfc205c580de649d52de081c
#
_cell.length_a   1.000
_cell.length_b   1.000
_cell.length_c   1.000
_cell.angle_alpha   90.00
_cell.angle_beta   90.00
_cell.angle_gamma   90.00
#
_symmetry.space_group_name_H-M   'P 1'
#
loop_
_entity.id
_entity.type
_entity.pdbx_description
1 polymer ?
#
loop_
_entity_poly.entity_id
_entity_poly.type
_entity_poly.pdbx_seq_one_letter_code
_entity_poly.pdbx_strand_id
1 'polypeptide(L)'
;MDPTTVLFEVAEHIATITLNRPEAMNSFNQTMLEEFTQIWQRVREDDDIHVVVLRAAGDRAFSTGMDVKQGFDRQENVWSQTDPGERLSPKLNQVWKPVICAVQGMAAGGAFYWLNEADIIICSQDATFFDPHVSYGLTAALEPIGLARRIPLGETLRIALLGLDERVSAERAMQIGMVSEVLPREQLWDRANELARIIAAKPAAAIQGTVRAIWESLDATRSHALRTGLSYTQIGNPIGKAEVDRATVARPNWTLR
;
A
#
# COMPACT_ATOMS: atom_id res chain seq x y z
N MET A 1 -5.34 22.32 4.58
CA MET A 1 -5.30 22.63 3.12
C MET A 1 -6.24 21.63 2.48
N ASP A 2 -7.17 22.06 1.64
CA ASP A 2 -8.02 21.09 0.92
C ASP A 2 -7.13 20.32 -0.05
N PRO A 3 -7.18 18.97 -0.05
CA PRO A 3 -6.34 18.15 -0.92
C PRO A 3 -6.63 18.47 -2.40
N THR A 4 -5.58 18.65 -3.18
CA THR A 4 -5.72 18.96 -4.62
C THR A 4 -5.28 17.82 -5.52
N THR A 5 -4.24 17.08 -5.09
CA THR A 5 -3.67 15.95 -5.86
C THR A 5 -4.12 14.61 -5.31
N VAL A 6 -4.70 14.60 -4.11
CA VAL A 6 -5.26 13.42 -3.44
C VAL A 6 -6.63 13.77 -2.89
N LEU A 7 -7.63 12.94 -3.15
CA LEU A 7 -8.93 13.03 -2.47
C LEU A 7 -8.91 12.13 -1.25
N PHE A 8 -9.45 12.62 -0.13
CA PHE A 8 -9.48 11.89 1.14
C PHE A 8 -10.87 11.96 1.76
N GLU A 9 -11.47 10.81 1.96
CA GLU A 9 -12.81 10.65 2.53
C GLU A 9 -12.79 9.60 3.63
N VAL A 10 -13.56 9.79 4.69
CA VAL A 10 -13.75 8.81 5.77
C VAL A 10 -15.24 8.52 5.94
N ALA A 11 -15.62 7.27 5.82
CA ALA A 11 -16.98 6.79 6.04
C ALA A 11 -16.94 5.35 6.58
N GLU A 12 -17.82 5.00 7.50
CA GLU A 12 -17.98 3.63 8.02
C GLU A 12 -16.63 3.03 8.52
N HIS A 13 -15.79 3.82 9.19
CA HIS A 13 -14.44 3.47 9.65
C HIS A 13 -13.42 3.16 8.52
N ILE A 14 -13.76 3.49 7.28
CA ILE A 14 -12.90 3.30 6.11
C ILE A 14 -12.40 4.65 5.62
N ALA A 15 -11.09 4.85 5.57
CA ALA A 15 -10.50 5.96 4.86
C ALA A 15 -10.29 5.59 3.40
N THR A 16 -10.87 6.34 2.47
CA THR A 16 -10.65 6.20 1.04
C THR A 16 -9.70 7.31 0.57
N ILE A 17 -8.55 6.90 0.06
CA ILE A 17 -7.53 7.77 -0.54
C ILE A 17 -7.58 7.56 -2.05
N THR A 18 -7.83 8.63 -2.81
CA THR A 18 -7.86 8.56 -4.27
C THR A 18 -6.77 9.46 -4.85
N LEU A 19 -5.76 8.88 -5.52
CA LEU A 19 -4.78 9.64 -6.30
C LEU A 19 -5.53 10.39 -7.40
N ASN A 20 -5.39 11.72 -7.48
CA ASN A 20 -6.25 12.56 -8.32
C ASN A 20 -5.47 13.50 -9.24
N ARG A 21 -4.55 12.92 -10.01
CA ARG A 21 -3.84 13.58 -11.13
C ARG A 21 -3.91 12.72 -12.39
N PRO A 22 -5.11 12.31 -12.86
CA PRO A 22 -5.24 11.38 -13.99
C PRO A 22 -4.61 11.92 -15.29
N GLU A 23 -4.58 13.23 -15.51
CA GLU A 23 -3.93 13.89 -16.64
C GLU A 23 -2.40 13.67 -16.63
N ALA A 24 -1.79 13.56 -15.46
CA ALA A 24 -0.38 13.24 -15.23
C ALA A 24 -0.15 11.75 -14.88
N MET A 25 -1.11 10.86 -15.20
CA MET A 25 -1.05 9.43 -14.88
C MET A 25 -0.81 9.17 -13.38
N ASN A 26 -1.36 10.03 -12.52
CA ASN A 26 -1.22 9.98 -11.07
C ASN A 26 0.24 9.94 -10.59
N SER A 27 1.16 10.52 -11.35
CA SER A 27 2.55 10.70 -10.89
C SER A 27 2.58 11.66 -9.70
N PHE A 28 3.41 11.34 -8.71
CA PHE A 28 3.50 12.17 -7.51
C PHE A 28 4.47 13.34 -7.70
N ASN A 29 4.09 14.48 -7.17
CA ASN A 29 4.86 15.71 -7.11
C ASN A 29 5.00 16.17 -5.65
N GLN A 30 5.63 17.32 -5.43
CA GLN A 30 5.86 17.86 -4.10
C GLN A 30 4.55 18.05 -3.31
N THR A 31 3.49 18.55 -3.96
CA THR A 31 2.17 18.73 -3.33
C THR A 31 1.60 17.41 -2.85
N MET A 32 1.64 16.36 -3.68
CA MET A 32 1.15 15.04 -3.30
C MET A 32 1.92 14.46 -2.11
N LEU A 33 3.24 14.65 -2.05
CA LEU A 33 4.06 14.22 -0.90
C LEU A 33 3.65 14.93 0.40
N GLU A 34 3.37 16.22 0.32
CA GLU A 34 2.92 17.01 1.48
C GLU A 34 1.52 16.58 1.94
N GLU A 35 0.61 16.35 1.00
CA GLU A 35 -0.73 15.82 1.28
C GLU A 35 -0.66 14.43 1.90
N PHE A 36 0.17 13.51 1.39
CA PHE A 36 0.35 12.19 1.99
C PHE A 36 0.94 12.24 3.39
N THR A 37 1.87 13.15 3.67
CA THR A 37 2.38 13.34 5.03
C THR A 37 1.25 13.65 6.02
N GLN A 38 0.33 14.55 5.64
CA GLN A 38 -0.82 14.93 6.48
C GLN A 38 -1.87 13.79 6.55
N ILE A 39 -2.12 13.11 5.43
CA ILE A 39 -3.07 11.99 5.36
C ILE A 39 -2.60 10.83 6.25
N TRP A 40 -1.32 10.42 6.15
CA TRP A 40 -0.79 9.33 6.98
C TRP A 40 -0.78 9.69 8.46
N GLN A 41 -0.47 10.95 8.81
CA GLN A 41 -0.62 11.42 10.18
C GLN A 41 -2.05 11.27 10.67
N ARG A 42 -3.04 11.76 9.89
CA ARG A 42 -4.45 11.64 10.25
C ARG A 42 -4.90 10.18 10.35
N VAL A 43 -4.55 9.34 9.36
CA VAL A 43 -4.89 7.91 9.41
C VAL A 43 -4.31 7.24 10.66
N ARG A 44 -3.08 7.58 11.04
CA ARG A 44 -2.45 7.03 12.25
C ARG A 44 -3.16 7.44 13.54
N GLU A 45 -3.56 8.70 13.64
CA GLU A 45 -4.02 9.33 14.89
C GLU A 45 -5.54 9.27 15.10
N ASP A 46 -6.34 9.12 14.05
CA ASP A 46 -7.79 9.12 14.09
C ASP A 46 -8.32 7.70 14.38
N ASP A 47 -8.76 7.45 15.62
CA ASP A 47 -9.26 6.14 16.06
C ASP A 47 -10.53 5.69 15.33
N ASP A 48 -11.28 6.59 14.68
CA ASP A 48 -12.44 6.25 13.87
C ASP A 48 -12.05 5.59 12.53
N ILE A 49 -10.78 5.67 12.12
CA ILE A 49 -10.28 5.00 10.93
C ILE A 49 -9.73 3.62 11.31
N HIS A 50 -10.30 2.56 10.77
CA HIS A 50 -9.86 1.18 11.01
C HIS A 50 -9.07 0.58 9.84
N VAL A 51 -9.33 1.03 8.62
CA VAL A 51 -8.73 0.51 7.38
C VAL A 51 -8.67 1.60 6.31
N VAL A 52 -7.72 1.47 5.40
CA VAL A 52 -7.53 2.38 4.26
C VAL A 52 -7.77 1.64 2.95
N VAL A 53 -8.50 2.25 2.03
CA VAL A 53 -8.55 1.89 0.62
C VAL A 53 -7.80 2.96 -0.17
N LEU A 54 -6.70 2.57 -0.82
CA LEU A 54 -5.94 3.43 -1.73
C LEU A 54 -6.26 3.04 -3.18
N ARG A 55 -6.77 4.00 -3.94
CA ARG A 55 -7.15 3.86 -5.34
C ARG A 55 -6.71 5.08 -6.16
N ALA A 56 -6.97 5.08 -7.45
CA ALA A 56 -6.56 6.18 -8.31
C ALA A 56 -7.67 6.59 -9.27
N ALA A 57 -7.80 7.90 -9.53
CA ALA A 57 -8.71 8.44 -10.51
C ALA A 57 -8.22 8.18 -11.95
N GLY A 58 -9.16 8.14 -12.91
CA GLY A 58 -8.87 7.89 -14.31
C GLY A 58 -8.69 6.40 -14.63
N ASP A 59 -8.44 6.12 -15.90
CA ASP A 59 -8.45 4.77 -16.44
C ASP A 59 -7.09 4.27 -16.94
N ARG A 60 -6.09 5.15 -17.04
CA ARG A 60 -4.79 4.84 -17.67
C ARG A 60 -3.76 4.28 -16.72
N ALA A 61 -3.74 4.77 -15.49
CA ALA A 61 -2.71 4.40 -14.52
C ALA A 61 -3.21 4.52 -13.06
N PHE A 62 -2.77 3.60 -12.24
CA PHE A 62 -2.77 3.78 -10.79
C PHE A 62 -1.79 4.90 -10.44
N SER A 63 -0.51 4.75 -10.81
CA SER A 63 0.52 5.79 -10.76
C SER A 63 1.73 5.38 -11.61
N THR A 64 2.36 6.36 -12.24
CA THR A 64 3.64 6.16 -12.96
C THR A 64 4.86 6.65 -12.19
N GLY A 65 4.75 6.76 -10.85
CA GLY A 65 5.85 7.17 -10.00
C GLY A 65 6.07 8.68 -9.94
N MET A 66 7.32 9.10 -9.91
CA MET A 66 7.69 10.49 -9.76
C MET A 66 7.33 11.33 -11.00
N ASP A 67 6.83 12.56 -10.79
CA ASP A 67 6.65 13.55 -11.84
C ASP A 67 8.01 14.15 -12.25
N VAL A 68 8.64 13.53 -13.23
CA VAL A 68 9.97 13.95 -13.71
C VAL A 68 10.03 15.33 -14.35
N LYS A 69 8.85 15.90 -14.72
CA LYS A 69 8.77 17.24 -15.30
C LYS A 69 8.83 18.33 -14.25
N GLN A 70 8.27 18.08 -13.07
CA GLN A 70 8.29 19.03 -11.96
C GLN A 70 9.56 18.89 -11.11
N GLY A 71 10.14 17.68 -11.02
CA GLY A 71 11.30 17.42 -10.19
C GLY A 71 11.02 17.60 -8.70
N PHE A 72 12.08 17.54 -7.90
CA PHE A 72 12.07 17.85 -6.47
C PHE A 72 13.28 18.68 -6.12
N ASP A 73 13.14 19.55 -5.14
CA ASP A 73 14.26 20.25 -4.55
C ASP A 73 15.18 19.26 -3.83
N ARG A 74 16.41 19.15 -4.30
CA ARG A 74 17.43 18.32 -3.64
C ARG A 74 18.12 19.17 -2.58
N GLN A 75 18.30 18.56 -1.41
CA GLN A 75 19.12 19.18 -0.37
C GLN A 75 20.57 19.26 -0.86
N GLU A 76 21.23 20.41 -0.61
CA GLU A 76 22.62 20.61 -1.01
C GLU A 76 23.59 19.68 -0.26
N ASN A 77 23.31 19.41 1.01
CA ASN A 77 24.14 18.51 1.81
C ASN A 77 23.83 17.04 1.44
N VAL A 78 24.82 16.37 0.83
CA VAL A 78 24.73 14.97 0.41
C VAL A 78 24.46 13.99 1.56
N TRP A 79 24.82 14.34 2.80
CA TRP A 79 24.60 13.52 3.98
C TRP A 79 23.23 13.72 4.62
N SER A 80 22.46 14.72 4.21
CA SER A 80 21.09 14.95 4.67
C SER A 80 20.03 14.59 3.64
N GLN A 81 20.41 13.88 2.59
CA GLN A 81 19.48 13.41 1.57
C GLN A 81 18.50 12.40 2.18
N THR A 82 17.22 12.65 2.00
CA THR A 82 16.14 11.69 2.31
C THR A 82 15.42 11.33 1.03
N ASP A 83 14.94 10.09 0.98
CA ASP A 83 14.10 9.67 -0.14
C ASP A 83 12.71 10.32 -0.02
N PRO A 84 12.28 11.16 -0.98
CA PRO A 84 10.95 11.75 -0.91
C PRO A 84 9.83 10.71 -0.95
N GLY A 85 10.06 9.53 -1.53
CA GLY A 85 9.11 8.43 -1.60
C GLY A 85 8.74 7.84 -0.22
N GLU A 86 9.58 8.01 0.81
CA GLU A 86 9.26 7.60 2.18
C GLU A 86 7.94 8.20 2.69
N ARG A 87 7.58 9.42 2.23
CA ARG A 87 6.32 10.08 2.60
C ARG A 87 5.09 9.37 2.05
N LEU A 88 5.25 8.53 1.02
CA LEU A 88 4.18 7.76 0.39
C LEU A 88 3.94 6.42 1.08
N SER A 89 4.96 5.88 1.74
CA SER A 89 4.97 4.55 2.34
C SER A 89 4.21 4.51 3.67
N PRO A 90 3.11 3.77 3.81
CA PRO A 90 2.32 3.78 5.04
C PRO A 90 3.08 3.24 6.25
N LYS A 91 3.90 2.20 6.10
CA LYS A 91 4.60 1.57 7.24
C LYS A 91 5.78 2.41 7.72
N LEU A 92 6.50 3.08 6.81
CA LEU A 92 7.52 4.07 7.18
C LEU A 92 6.90 5.26 7.94
N ASN A 93 5.64 5.59 7.68
CA ASN A 93 4.88 6.59 8.44
C ASN A 93 4.13 5.99 9.65
N GLN A 94 4.48 4.77 10.06
CA GLN A 94 3.94 4.09 11.24
C GLN A 94 2.41 3.89 11.22
N VAL A 95 1.83 3.72 10.04
CA VAL A 95 0.42 3.40 9.85
C VAL A 95 0.25 1.89 9.98
N TRP A 96 -0.22 1.44 11.15
CA TRP A 96 -0.49 0.02 11.42
C TRP A 96 -1.92 -0.39 11.12
N LYS A 97 -2.75 0.53 10.64
CA LYS A 97 -4.06 0.24 10.07
C LYS A 97 -3.87 -0.42 8.71
N PRO A 98 -4.65 -1.46 8.36
CA PRO A 98 -4.51 -2.13 7.06
C PRO A 98 -4.71 -1.17 5.89
N VAL A 99 -3.90 -1.35 4.85
CA VAL A 99 -4.00 -0.61 3.59
C VAL A 99 -4.29 -1.59 2.46
N ILE A 100 -5.41 -1.39 1.77
CA ILE A 100 -5.82 -2.13 0.59
C ILE A 100 -5.54 -1.25 -0.63
N CYS A 101 -4.68 -1.70 -1.55
CA CYS A 101 -4.46 -1.02 -2.82
C CYS A 101 -5.31 -1.65 -3.91
N ALA A 102 -6.13 -0.82 -4.59
CA ALA A 102 -6.92 -1.19 -5.76
C ALA A 102 -6.27 -0.61 -7.02
N VAL A 103 -5.56 -1.45 -7.76
CA VAL A 103 -4.67 -1.03 -8.85
C VAL A 103 -5.33 -1.25 -10.21
N GLN A 104 -5.52 -0.17 -10.99
CA GLN A 104 -5.92 -0.25 -12.39
C GLN A 104 -4.84 0.33 -13.31
N GLY A 105 -4.77 -0.16 -14.55
CA GLY A 105 -3.85 0.36 -15.55
C GLY A 105 -2.38 0.23 -15.15
N MET A 106 -1.57 1.26 -15.39
CA MET A 106 -0.13 1.21 -15.12
C MET A 106 0.20 1.50 -13.66
N ALA A 107 1.07 0.67 -13.07
CA ALA A 107 1.76 0.94 -11.81
C ALA A 107 3.26 0.80 -12.04
N ALA A 108 4.00 1.92 -11.93
CA ALA A 108 5.39 1.95 -12.34
C ALA A 108 6.29 2.75 -11.40
N GLY A 109 7.55 2.31 -11.25
CA GLY A 109 8.59 3.00 -10.50
C GLY A 109 8.13 3.36 -9.10
N GLY A 110 8.09 4.65 -8.76
CA GLY A 110 7.67 5.12 -7.45
C GLY A 110 6.24 4.76 -7.02
N ALA A 111 5.40 4.17 -7.88
CA ALA A 111 4.14 3.57 -7.45
C ALA A 111 4.35 2.45 -6.43
N PHE A 112 5.51 1.81 -6.48
CA PHE A 112 5.86 0.73 -5.56
C PHE A 112 6.08 1.21 -4.11
N TYR A 113 6.23 2.50 -3.82
CA TYR A 113 6.24 2.99 -2.44
C TYR A 113 4.93 2.68 -1.71
N TRP A 114 3.80 2.81 -2.39
CA TRP A 114 2.52 2.39 -1.83
C TRP A 114 2.34 0.87 -1.86
N LEU A 115 2.66 0.25 -3.00
CA LEU A 115 2.37 -1.18 -3.23
C LEU A 115 3.22 -2.09 -2.34
N ASN A 116 4.49 -1.75 -2.13
CA ASN A 116 5.39 -2.56 -1.30
C ASN A 116 4.92 -2.65 0.16
N GLU A 117 4.25 -1.62 0.66
CA GLU A 117 3.79 -1.54 2.04
C GLU A 117 2.27 -1.68 2.21
N ALA A 118 1.54 -1.95 1.12
CA ALA A 118 0.13 -2.33 1.20
C ALA A 118 -0.03 -3.72 1.83
N ASP A 119 -1.06 -3.88 2.66
CA ASP A 119 -1.36 -5.17 3.30
C ASP A 119 -2.06 -6.12 2.33
N ILE A 120 -2.94 -5.58 1.49
CA ILE A 120 -3.64 -6.31 0.43
C ILE A 120 -3.54 -5.50 -0.86
N ILE A 121 -3.19 -6.17 -1.96
CA ILE A 121 -3.24 -5.59 -3.30
C ILE A 121 -4.20 -6.43 -4.13
N ILE A 122 -5.18 -5.75 -4.73
CA ILE A 122 -6.05 -6.31 -5.77
C ILE A 122 -5.92 -5.46 -7.02
N CYS A 123 -6.10 -6.04 -8.18
CA CYS A 123 -5.96 -5.27 -9.42
C CYS A 123 -7.02 -5.61 -10.47
N SER A 124 -7.18 -4.71 -11.42
CA SER A 124 -7.98 -4.98 -12.61
C SER A 124 -7.23 -5.83 -13.63
N GLN A 125 -7.96 -6.51 -14.51
CA GLN A 125 -7.39 -7.37 -15.57
C GLN A 125 -6.42 -6.63 -16.49
N ASP A 126 -6.59 -5.32 -16.65
CA ASP A 126 -5.73 -4.47 -17.48
C ASP A 126 -4.53 -3.87 -16.73
N ALA A 127 -4.37 -4.19 -15.45
CA ALA A 127 -3.23 -3.69 -14.67
C ALA A 127 -1.90 -4.23 -15.18
N THR A 128 -0.89 -3.35 -15.20
CA THR A 128 0.49 -3.72 -15.56
C THR A 128 1.48 -3.09 -14.60
N PHE A 129 2.55 -3.83 -14.29
CA PHE A 129 3.57 -3.43 -13.33
C PHE A 129 4.95 -3.47 -13.97
N PHE A 130 5.76 -2.43 -13.76
CA PHE A 130 7.12 -2.36 -14.29
C PHE A 130 7.98 -1.32 -13.55
N ASP A 131 9.28 -1.40 -13.70
CA ASP A 131 10.22 -0.42 -13.15
C ASP A 131 11.05 0.20 -14.28
N PRO A 132 10.89 1.50 -14.60
CA PRO A 132 11.54 2.11 -15.76
C PRO A 132 12.96 2.60 -15.50
N HIS A 133 13.46 2.59 -14.25
CA HIS A 133 14.68 3.31 -13.84
C HIS A 133 15.91 2.99 -14.70
N VAL A 134 16.23 1.72 -14.89
CA VAL A 134 17.44 1.32 -15.63
C VAL A 134 17.41 1.74 -17.10
N SER A 135 16.20 1.84 -17.70
CA SER A 135 16.04 2.32 -19.07
C SER A 135 16.38 3.81 -19.22
N TYR A 136 16.33 4.56 -18.12
CA TYR A 136 16.73 5.98 -18.06
C TYR A 136 18.14 6.17 -17.45
N GLY A 137 18.92 5.09 -17.27
CA GLY A 137 20.26 5.13 -16.68
C GLY A 137 20.26 5.41 -15.17
N LEU A 138 19.14 5.18 -14.50
CA LEU A 138 19.01 5.32 -13.05
C LEU A 138 19.14 3.96 -12.37
N THR A 139 19.75 3.94 -11.19
CA THR A 139 19.76 2.74 -10.36
C THR A 139 18.38 2.52 -9.75
N ALA A 140 17.76 1.40 -10.06
CA ALA A 140 16.55 0.93 -9.40
C ALA A 140 16.96 0.27 -8.07
N ALA A 141 16.65 0.87 -6.94
CA ALA A 141 17.07 0.37 -5.64
C ALA A 141 15.92 0.31 -4.61
N LEU A 142 15.32 1.43 -4.29
CA LEU A 142 14.41 1.56 -3.15
C LEU A 142 13.12 0.77 -3.37
N GLU A 143 12.52 0.92 -4.53
CA GLU A 143 11.30 0.21 -4.92
C GLU A 143 11.56 -1.31 -5.07
N PRO A 144 12.62 -1.78 -5.79
CA PRO A 144 12.90 -3.21 -5.87
C PRO A 144 13.30 -3.86 -4.55
N ILE A 145 13.96 -3.14 -3.62
CA ILE A 145 14.25 -3.66 -2.28
C ILE A 145 12.96 -4.01 -1.53
N GLY A 146 11.97 -3.12 -1.56
CA GLY A 146 10.66 -3.38 -0.98
C GLY A 146 9.93 -4.53 -1.69
N LEU A 147 9.99 -4.56 -3.03
CA LEU A 147 9.35 -5.58 -3.85
C LEU A 147 9.94 -6.98 -3.60
N ALA A 148 11.26 -7.09 -3.37
CA ALA A 148 11.94 -8.36 -3.06
C ALA A 148 11.48 -9.01 -1.75
N ARG A 149 10.79 -8.27 -0.90
CA ARG A 149 10.16 -8.80 0.33
C ARG A 149 8.76 -9.36 0.07
N ARG A 150 8.19 -9.08 -1.09
CA ARG A 150 6.82 -9.45 -1.47
C ARG A 150 6.77 -10.58 -2.49
N ILE A 151 7.67 -10.59 -3.46
CA ILE A 151 7.70 -11.55 -4.57
C ILE A 151 9.07 -12.25 -4.66
N PRO A 152 9.16 -13.37 -5.40
CA PRO A 152 10.43 -14.06 -5.60
C PRO A 152 11.53 -13.14 -6.15
N LEU A 153 12.77 -13.27 -5.63
CA LEU A 153 13.91 -12.43 -5.99
C LEU A 153 14.17 -12.40 -7.51
N GLY A 154 14.03 -13.53 -8.19
CA GLY A 154 14.23 -13.61 -9.65
C GLY A 154 13.22 -12.75 -10.42
N GLU A 155 11.97 -12.67 -9.98
CA GLU A 155 10.96 -11.81 -10.57
C GLU A 155 11.24 -10.34 -10.29
N THR A 156 11.65 -10.02 -9.07
CA THR A 156 12.05 -8.64 -8.70
C THR A 156 13.19 -8.16 -9.59
N LEU A 157 14.24 -8.96 -9.73
CA LEU A 157 15.39 -8.63 -10.59
C LEU A 157 14.97 -8.51 -12.07
N ARG A 158 14.07 -9.37 -12.55
CA ARG A 158 13.57 -9.29 -13.91
C ARG A 158 12.83 -7.95 -14.16
N ILE A 159 11.96 -7.56 -13.26
CA ILE A 159 11.25 -6.27 -13.34
C ILE A 159 12.23 -5.10 -13.34
N ALA A 160 13.17 -5.09 -12.40
CA ALA A 160 14.12 -4.01 -12.24
C ALA A 160 15.12 -3.90 -13.40
N LEU A 161 15.57 -5.04 -13.98
CA LEU A 161 16.62 -5.06 -14.99
C LEU A 161 16.11 -4.91 -16.42
N LEU A 162 14.88 -5.33 -16.72
CA LEU A 162 14.30 -5.20 -18.06
C LEU A 162 13.68 -3.82 -18.32
N GLY A 163 13.43 -3.04 -17.28
CA GLY A 163 13.04 -1.64 -17.45
C GLY A 163 11.72 -1.47 -18.22
N LEU A 164 11.78 -0.68 -19.30
CA LEU A 164 10.63 -0.42 -20.19
C LEU A 164 10.34 -1.55 -21.18
N ASP A 165 11.28 -2.51 -21.33
CA ASP A 165 11.14 -3.56 -22.34
C ASP A 165 10.14 -4.65 -21.94
N GLU A 166 9.81 -4.74 -20.64
CA GLU A 166 8.86 -5.73 -20.15
C GLU A 166 7.90 -5.14 -19.11
N ARG A 167 6.66 -5.64 -19.10
CA ARG A 167 5.67 -5.36 -18.07
C ARG A 167 5.09 -6.65 -17.53
N VAL A 168 4.90 -6.71 -16.23
CA VAL A 168 4.17 -7.80 -15.57
C VAL A 168 2.68 -7.57 -15.76
N SER A 169 1.97 -8.54 -16.32
CA SER A 169 0.50 -8.50 -16.44
C SER A 169 -0.18 -8.76 -15.10
N ALA A 170 -1.47 -8.43 -14.99
CA ALA A 170 -2.29 -8.73 -13.82
C ALA A 170 -2.27 -10.23 -13.48
N GLU A 171 -2.40 -11.10 -14.49
CA GLU A 171 -2.35 -12.56 -14.32
C GLU A 171 -0.98 -13.00 -13.76
N ARG A 172 0.13 -12.49 -14.33
CA ARG A 172 1.46 -12.83 -13.82
C ARG A 172 1.67 -12.30 -12.42
N ALA A 173 1.23 -11.09 -12.11
CA ALA A 173 1.29 -10.50 -10.78
C ALA A 173 0.58 -11.37 -9.73
N MET A 174 -0.56 -11.98 -10.08
CA MET A 174 -1.24 -12.94 -9.23
C MET A 174 -0.46 -14.24 -9.06
N GLN A 175 0.10 -14.80 -10.14
CA GLN A 175 0.89 -16.04 -10.10
C GLN A 175 2.11 -15.93 -9.19
N ILE A 176 2.77 -14.76 -9.17
CA ILE A 176 3.98 -14.52 -8.35
C ILE A 176 3.68 -13.98 -6.95
N GLY A 177 2.39 -13.80 -6.61
CA GLY A 177 1.96 -13.34 -5.28
C GLY A 177 2.08 -11.82 -5.06
N MET A 178 2.29 -11.03 -6.11
CA MET A 178 2.29 -9.56 -6.01
C MET A 178 0.91 -9.03 -5.67
N VAL A 179 -0.13 -9.58 -6.30
CA VAL A 179 -1.54 -9.25 -6.03
C VAL A 179 -2.30 -10.47 -5.56
N SER A 180 -3.38 -10.26 -4.83
CA SER A 180 -4.18 -11.34 -4.25
C SER A 180 -5.45 -11.66 -5.03
N GLU A 181 -5.96 -10.72 -5.84
CA GLU A 181 -7.13 -10.91 -6.70
C GLU A 181 -6.96 -10.12 -8.00
N VAL A 182 -7.51 -10.66 -9.09
CA VAL A 182 -7.62 -10.00 -10.40
C VAL A 182 -9.10 -9.94 -10.79
N LEU A 183 -9.61 -8.77 -11.11
CA LEU A 183 -11.02 -8.49 -11.30
C LEU A 183 -11.29 -7.72 -12.60
N PRO A 184 -12.50 -7.81 -13.16
CA PRO A 184 -12.95 -6.80 -14.11
C PRO A 184 -12.84 -5.40 -13.50
N ARG A 185 -12.44 -4.42 -14.31
CA ARG A 185 -12.17 -3.05 -13.82
C ARG A 185 -13.35 -2.44 -13.07
N GLU A 186 -14.55 -2.64 -13.58
CA GLU A 186 -15.80 -2.13 -13.02
C GLU A 186 -16.13 -2.69 -11.64
N GLN A 187 -15.56 -3.82 -11.26
CA GLN A 187 -15.77 -4.47 -9.96
C GLN A 187 -14.65 -4.14 -8.94
N LEU A 188 -13.56 -3.55 -9.40
CA LEU A 188 -12.35 -3.38 -8.59
C LEU A 188 -12.59 -2.56 -7.31
N TRP A 189 -13.25 -1.42 -7.42
CA TRP A 189 -13.47 -0.54 -6.27
C TRP A 189 -14.51 -1.09 -5.31
N ASP A 190 -15.56 -1.72 -5.84
CA ASP A 190 -16.60 -2.36 -5.01
C ASP A 190 -15.98 -3.50 -4.20
N ARG A 191 -15.10 -4.30 -4.81
CA ARG A 191 -14.39 -5.38 -4.12
C ARG A 191 -13.42 -4.85 -3.06
N ALA A 192 -12.69 -3.77 -3.33
CA ALA A 192 -11.83 -3.12 -2.34
C ALA A 192 -12.64 -2.65 -1.12
N ASN A 193 -13.79 -2.03 -1.35
CA ASN A 193 -14.69 -1.58 -0.30
C ASN A 193 -15.31 -2.75 0.48
N GLU A 194 -15.65 -3.86 -0.18
CA GLU A 194 -16.14 -5.08 0.48
C GLU A 194 -15.08 -5.65 1.44
N LEU A 195 -13.83 -5.79 0.99
CA LEU A 195 -12.73 -6.24 1.82
C LEU A 195 -12.49 -5.28 3.01
N ALA A 196 -12.58 -3.98 2.75
CA ALA A 196 -12.44 -2.97 3.79
C ALA A 196 -13.53 -3.07 4.85
N ARG A 197 -14.81 -3.26 4.46
CA ARG A 197 -15.92 -3.44 5.42
C ARG A 197 -15.72 -4.70 6.28
N ILE A 198 -15.26 -5.80 5.67
CA ILE A 198 -14.96 -7.03 6.42
C ILE A 198 -13.89 -6.78 7.49
N ILE A 199 -12.85 -6.01 7.16
CA ILE A 199 -11.77 -5.67 8.09
C ILE A 199 -12.24 -4.66 9.13
N ALA A 200 -12.93 -3.58 8.72
CA ALA A 200 -13.42 -2.53 9.61
C ALA A 200 -14.37 -3.05 10.69
N ALA A 201 -15.11 -4.13 10.40
CA ALA A 201 -15.98 -4.81 11.36
C ALA A 201 -15.24 -5.63 12.44
N LYS A 202 -13.92 -5.74 12.39
CA LYS A 202 -13.12 -6.44 13.39
C LYS A 202 -12.57 -5.45 14.43
N PRO A 203 -12.25 -5.92 15.65
CA PRO A 203 -11.66 -5.07 16.68
C PRO A 203 -10.38 -4.38 16.19
N ALA A 204 -10.39 -3.04 16.20
CA ALA A 204 -9.32 -2.23 15.64
C ALA A 204 -7.96 -2.51 16.28
N ALA A 205 -7.91 -2.66 17.62
CA ALA A 205 -6.68 -2.97 18.35
C ALA A 205 -6.08 -4.32 17.96
N ALA A 206 -6.94 -5.34 17.72
CA ALA A 206 -6.47 -6.66 17.29
C ALA A 206 -5.91 -6.62 15.87
N ILE A 207 -6.57 -5.90 14.94
CA ILE A 207 -6.11 -5.71 13.57
C ILE A 207 -4.77 -4.98 13.54
N GLN A 208 -4.65 -3.83 14.20
CA GLN A 208 -3.42 -3.03 14.21
C GLN A 208 -2.24 -3.81 14.81
N GLY A 209 -2.47 -4.49 15.93
CA GLY A 209 -1.44 -5.34 16.55
C GLY A 209 -0.99 -6.48 15.64
N THR A 210 -1.91 -7.08 14.87
CA THR A 210 -1.61 -8.13 13.88
C THR A 210 -0.77 -7.59 12.73
N VAL A 211 -1.18 -6.47 12.13
CA VAL A 211 -0.43 -5.82 11.03
C VAL A 211 0.98 -5.47 11.50
N ARG A 212 1.10 -4.81 12.64
CA ARG A 212 2.40 -4.40 13.19
C ARG A 212 3.32 -5.58 13.45
N ALA A 213 2.81 -6.63 14.11
CA ALA A 213 3.59 -7.82 14.40
C ALA A 213 4.16 -8.49 13.14
N ILE A 214 3.36 -8.58 12.08
CA ILE A 214 3.77 -9.19 10.82
C ILE A 214 4.82 -8.31 10.12
N TRP A 215 4.57 -7.01 9.95
CA TRP A 215 5.50 -6.11 9.27
C TRP A 215 6.84 -5.99 9.99
N GLU A 216 6.86 -5.72 11.29
CA GLU A 216 8.10 -5.62 12.06
C GLU A 216 8.88 -6.95 12.10
N SER A 217 8.20 -8.08 11.90
CA SER A 217 8.89 -9.38 11.81
C SER A 217 9.81 -9.51 10.60
N LEU A 218 9.56 -8.74 9.52
CA LEU A 218 10.36 -8.77 8.31
C LEU A 218 11.78 -8.19 8.52
N ASP A 219 11.97 -7.33 9.51
CA ASP A 219 13.25 -6.69 9.83
C ASP A 219 13.95 -7.32 11.03
N ALA A 220 13.40 -8.41 11.58
CA ALA A 220 13.90 -9.04 12.78
C ALA A 220 14.25 -10.52 12.57
N THR A 221 15.14 -11.05 13.40
CA THR A 221 15.32 -12.50 13.46
C THR A 221 14.03 -13.16 13.96
N ARG A 222 13.72 -14.38 13.48
CA ARG A 222 12.49 -15.10 13.87
C ARG A 222 12.29 -15.16 15.40
N SER A 223 13.34 -15.43 16.16
CA SER A 223 13.25 -15.54 17.63
C SER A 223 12.94 -14.19 18.30
N HIS A 224 13.45 -13.10 17.77
CA HIS A 224 13.12 -11.75 18.23
C HIS A 224 11.68 -11.38 17.86
N ALA A 225 11.31 -11.58 16.61
CA ALA A 225 9.95 -11.30 16.11
C ALA A 225 8.86 -12.01 16.93
N LEU A 226 9.06 -13.30 17.28
CA LEU A 226 8.09 -14.04 18.10
C LEU A 226 7.96 -13.47 19.53
N ARG A 227 9.07 -13.03 20.14
CA ARG A 227 9.00 -12.38 21.47
C ARG A 227 8.30 -11.03 21.43
N THR A 228 8.62 -10.20 20.43
CA THR A 228 7.96 -8.90 20.23
C THR A 228 6.48 -9.08 19.89
N GLY A 229 6.17 -10.04 18.99
CA GLY A 229 4.79 -10.38 18.63
C GLY A 229 3.96 -10.83 19.84
N LEU A 230 4.53 -11.57 20.78
CA LEU A 230 3.86 -11.91 22.04
C LEU A 230 3.47 -10.65 22.83
N SER A 231 4.35 -9.64 22.89
CA SER A 231 4.02 -8.37 23.55
C SER A 231 2.83 -7.67 22.90
N TYR A 232 2.74 -7.67 21.56
CA TYR A 232 1.56 -7.13 20.85
C TYR A 232 0.27 -7.88 21.17
N THR A 233 0.33 -9.22 21.33
CA THR A 233 -0.86 -9.98 21.75
C THR A 233 -1.27 -9.61 23.17
N GLN A 234 -0.33 -9.37 24.06
CA GLN A 234 -0.60 -8.96 25.44
C GLN A 234 -1.23 -7.56 25.54
N ILE A 235 -0.85 -6.65 24.65
CA ILE A 235 -1.42 -5.30 24.58
C ILE A 235 -2.79 -5.31 23.89
N GLY A 236 -2.89 -5.92 22.71
CA GLY A 236 -4.07 -5.85 21.87
C GLY A 236 -5.22 -6.78 22.29
N ASN A 237 -4.90 -7.99 22.80
CA ASN A 237 -5.93 -8.96 23.15
C ASN A 237 -6.92 -8.50 24.24
N PRO A 238 -6.50 -7.86 25.35
CA PRO A 238 -7.46 -7.39 26.35
C PRO A 238 -8.45 -6.38 25.76
N ILE A 239 -7.96 -5.44 24.95
CA ILE A 239 -8.77 -4.40 24.31
C ILE A 239 -9.73 -5.05 23.29
N GLY A 240 -9.22 -5.77 22.31
CA GLY A 240 -10.03 -6.38 21.27
C GLY A 240 -11.04 -7.42 21.79
N LYS A 241 -10.73 -8.14 22.87
CA LYS A 241 -11.69 -9.07 23.50
C LYS A 241 -12.83 -8.34 24.21
N ALA A 242 -12.62 -7.14 24.70
CA ALA A 242 -13.67 -6.35 25.34
C ALA A 242 -14.69 -5.83 24.32
N GLU A 243 -14.30 -5.71 23.04
CA GLU A 243 -15.15 -5.26 21.94
C GLU A 243 -15.97 -6.39 21.30
N VAL A 244 -15.75 -7.66 21.68
CA VAL A 244 -16.38 -8.83 21.03
C VAL A 244 -17.11 -9.69 22.04
N ASP A 245 -18.42 -9.84 21.87
CA ASP A 245 -19.17 -10.92 22.51
C ASP A 245 -19.01 -12.22 21.71
N ARG A 246 -18.20 -13.14 22.23
CA ARG A 246 -17.90 -14.42 21.59
C ARG A 246 -19.13 -15.30 21.37
N ALA A 247 -20.21 -15.11 22.16
CA ALA A 247 -21.44 -15.88 22.00
C ALA A 247 -22.22 -15.46 20.74
N THR A 248 -22.04 -14.21 20.33
CA THR A 248 -22.75 -13.64 19.16
C THR A 248 -21.92 -13.65 17.88
N VAL A 249 -20.63 -14.07 17.92
CA VAL A 249 -19.81 -14.17 16.71
C VAL A 249 -20.43 -15.13 15.72
N ALA A 250 -20.99 -14.59 14.65
CA ALA A 250 -21.55 -15.36 13.56
C ALA A 250 -20.47 -16.26 12.92
N ARG A 251 -20.84 -17.48 12.56
CA ARG A 251 -20.00 -18.34 11.70
C ARG A 251 -20.34 -17.98 10.25
N PRO A 252 -19.50 -17.19 9.56
CA PRO A 252 -19.78 -16.83 8.17
C PRO A 252 -19.67 -18.06 7.27
N ASN A 253 -20.36 -18.03 6.13
CA ASN A 253 -20.06 -18.96 5.05
C ASN A 253 -18.63 -18.68 4.58
N TRP A 254 -17.85 -19.75 4.41
CA TRP A 254 -16.46 -19.64 3.98
C TRP A 254 -16.40 -19.24 2.51
N THR A 255 -15.63 -18.21 2.20
CA THR A 255 -15.24 -17.92 0.81
C THR A 255 -13.92 -18.67 0.55
N LEU A 256 -13.94 -19.59 -0.41
CA LEU A 256 -12.72 -20.22 -0.91
C LEU A 256 -12.11 -19.32 -1.99
N ARG A 257 -10.82 -19.06 -1.90
CA ARG A 257 -10.07 -18.23 -2.83
C ARG A 257 -9.03 -19.06 -3.58
#